data_9ab3298be0fdecc294e7e80467b1b9fc
#
_entry.id   9ab3298be0fdecc294e7e80467b1b9fc
#
_cell.length_a   1.000
_cell.length_b   1.000
_cell.length_c   1.000
_cell.angle_alpha   90.00
_cell.angle_beta   90.00
_cell.angle_gamma   90.00
#
_symmetry.space_group_name_H-M   'P 1'
#
loop_
_entity.id
_entity.type
_entity.pdbx_description
1 polymer ?
#
loop_
_entity_poly.entity_id
_entity_poly.type
_entity_poly.pdbx_seq_one_letter_code
_entity_poly.pdbx_strand_id
1 'polypeptide(L)'
;MKTACIIQGNIREGFELVLHEMKKHFDVVIISTWIDEVTGIPLGDHSILLNEKPSVTGFSHRNYQRYSTARGLEEARALGCDYVLKWRTDMLPTKLNVPLLITWADTDIPSFLTSRIVTCAFRNLTVYEDWFSSIPDLFAFGHIDMMELLWGDEGFDYQRMCNPPHQMLLDEGHEWLEDNKSGGLWCAESELYAIFKDRLQKKVKKNLTHEIIAQDYMRLFDHPKLGIVWFGPNNSFRPIMQAYEHSWWSEKKWEKGFVKKNHFGYPNISFLSPFKKKANKIFHFYEVWYQRKLFNKYMACL
;
A
#
# COMPACT_ATOMS: atom_id res chain seq x y z
N MET A 1 -20.25 -13.19 -1.83
CA MET A 1 -18.95 -12.50 -1.65
C MET A 1 -19.23 -11.01 -1.84
N LYS A 2 -19.04 -10.22 -0.81
CA LYS A 2 -19.29 -8.79 -0.79
C LYS A 2 -17.98 -8.02 -0.73
N THR A 3 -17.82 -6.98 -1.51
CA THR A 3 -16.58 -6.22 -1.65
C THR A 3 -16.71 -4.80 -1.13
N ALA A 4 -15.67 -4.28 -0.47
CA ALA A 4 -15.63 -2.90 -0.02
C ALA A 4 -14.38 -2.16 -0.52
N CYS A 5 -14.52 -0.86 -0.75
CA CYS A 5 -13.40 0.05 -0.91
C CYS A 5 -13.37 1.05 0.25
N ILE A 6 -12.26 1.11 0.97
CA ILE A 6 -11.99 2.12 1.98
C ILE A 6 -11.14 3.22 1.34
N ILE A 7 -11.73 4.38 1.11
CA ILE A 7 -11.02 5.57 0.64
C ILE A 7 -10.61 6.37 1.89
N GLN A 8 -9.32 6.40 2.18
CA GLN A 8 -8.81 6.98 3.42
C GLN A 8 -7.94 8.22 3.21
N GLY A 9 -7.95 9.12 4.18
CA GLY A 9 -7.10 10.30 4.26
C GLY A 9 -7.83 11.61 4.04
N ASN A 10 -7.09 12.70 3.93
CA ASN A 10 -7.65 14.03 3.69
C ASN A 10 -8.39 14.09 2.36
N ILE A 11 -9.53 14.75 2.34
CA ILE A 11 -10.26 15.01 1.09
C ILE A 11 -9.48 16.01 0.25
N ARG A 12 -9.26 15.66 -1.00
CA ARG A 12 -8.48 16.46 -1.95
C ARG A 12 -9.27 16.73 -3.21
N GLU A 13 -8.89 17.76 -3.93
CA GLU A 13 -9.37 18.00 -5.28
C GLU A 13 -9.23 16.73 -6.14
N GLY A 14 -10.23 16.42 -6.96
CA GLY A 14 -10.30 15.15 -7.69
C GLY A 14 -10.88 13.98 -6.91
N PHE A 15 -11.16 14.12 -5.61
CA PHE A 15 -11.76 13.07 -4.79
C PHE A 15 -13.10 12.56 -5.35
N GLU A 16 -13.92 13.45 -5.90
CA GLU A 16 -15.22 13.07 -6.50
C GLU A 16 -15.04 12.07 -7.66
N LEU A 17 -13.99 12.25 -8.47
CA LEU A 17 -13.69 11.30 -9.54
C LEU A 17 -13.27 9.94 -8.97
N VAL A 18 -12.48 9.93 -7.92
CA VAL A 18 -12.08 8.71 -7.22
C VAL A 18 -13.29 7.99 -6.65
N LEU A 19 -14.16 8.72 -5.93
CA LEU A 19 -15.38 8.19 -5.36
C LEU A 19 -16.32 7.63 -6.43
N HIS A 20 -16.53 8.39 -7.51
CA HIS A 20 -17.38 7.97 -8.64
C HIS A 20 -16.83 6.68 -9.28
N GLU A 21 -15.53 6.58 -9.48
CA GLU A 21 -14.92 5.38 -10.05
C GLU A 21 -15.07 4.18 -9.12
N MET A 22 -14.78 4.33 -7.81
CA MET A 22 -14.88 3.23 -6.86
C MET A 22 -16.30 2.69 -6.72
N LYS A 23 -17.32 3.53 -6.79
CA LYS A 23 -18.74 3.12 -6.76
C LYS A 23 -19.15 2.21 -7.93
N LYS A 24 -18.42 2.21 -9.04
CA LYS A 24 -18.71 1.30 -10.18
C LYS A 24 -18.22 -0.12 -9.93
N HIS A 25 -17.30 -0.31 -9.00
CA HIS A 25 -16.54 -1.56 -8.87
C HIS A 25 -16.77 -2.29 -7.55
N PHE A 26 -17.26 -1.60 -6.52
CA PHE A 26 -17.44 -2.17 -5.17
C PHE A 26 -18.91 -2.13 -4.73
N ASP A 27 -19.31 -3.16 -3.99
CA ASP A 27 -20.64 -3.23 -3.38
C ASP A 27 -20.82 -2.17 -2.29
N VAL A 28 -19.73 -1.80 -1.62
CA VAL A 28 -19.69 -0.80 -0.56
C VAL A 28 -18.49 0.12 -0.75
N VAL A 29 -18.73 1.43 -0.64
CA VAL A 29 -17.65 2.42 -0.56
C VAL A 29 -17.69 3.10 0.80
N ILE A 30 -16.58 3.09 1.51
CA ILE A 30 -16.42 3.67 2.84
C ILE A 30 -15.42 4.81 2.72
N ILE A 31 -15.84 6.03 3.03
CA ILE A 31 -14.96 7.19 3.12
C ILE A 31 -14.54 7.33 4.57
N SER A 32 -13.26 7.09 4.88
CA SER A 32 -12.72 7.26 6.21
C SER A 32 -11.78 8.45 6.26
N THR A 33 -12.27 9.57 6.76
CA THR A 33 -11.58 10.87 6.78
C THR A 33 -11.71 11.54 8.14
N TRP A 34 -11.42 12.82 8.22
CA TRP A 34 -11.34 13.58 9.45
C TRP A 34 -12.55 14.49 9.62
N ILE A 35 -12.93 14.78 10.86
CA ILE A 35 -14.07 15.65 11.19
C ILE A 35 -13.93 17.03 10.52
N ASP A 36 -12.71 17.55 10.39
CA ASP A 36 -12.41 18.84 9.77
C ASP A 36 -12.46 18.83 8.23
N GLU A 37 -12.69 17.67 7.61
CA GLU A 37 -12.72 17.49 6.15
C GLU A 37 -14.14 17.27 5.58
N VAL A 38 -15.17 17.35 6.42
CA VAL A 38 -16.55 16.97 6.06
C VAL A 38 -17.14 17.74 4.88
N THR A 39 -16.72 18.99 4.70
CA THR A 39 -17.28 19.89 3.66
C THR A 39 -16.95 19.49 2.23
N GLY A 40 -15.94 18.64 2.03
CA GLY A 40 -15.54 18.17 0.71
C GLY A 40 -16.16 16.83 0.28
N ILE A 41 -17.12 16.30 1.04
CA ILE A 41 -17.70 14.98 0.75
C ILE A 41 -19.07 15.13 0.10
N PRO A 42 -19.26 14.61 -1.13
CA PRO A 42 -20.59 14.60 -1.78
C PRO A 42 -21.56 13.69 -1.02
N LEU A 43 -22.83 14.06 -0.99
CA LEU A 43 -23.89 13.19 -0.47
C LEU A 43 -24.15 12.02 -1.42
N GLY A 44 -24.51 10.85 -0.88
CA GLY A 44 -24.85 9.68 -1.71
C GLY A 44 -24.76 8.34 -0.98
N ASP A 45 -24.90 7.26 -1.73
CA ASP A 45 -24.85 5.88 -1.24
C ASP A 45 -23.43 5.43 -0.95
N HIS A 46 -22.91 5.87 0.18
CA HIS A 46 -21.61 5.45 0.72
C HIS A 46 -21.59 5.70 2.22
N SER A 47 -20.77 4.92 2.94
CA SER A 47 -20.55 5.14 4.36
C SER A 47 -19.51 6.24 4.57
N ILE A 48 -19.75 7.15 5.50
CA ILE A 48 -18.82 8.23 5.85
C ILE A 48 -18.43 8.08 7.31
N LEU A 49 -17.15 7.88 7.55
CA LEU A 49 -16.55 7.84 8.87
C LEU A 49 -15.73 9.12 9.09
N LEU A 50 -16.22 9.96 9.98
CA LEU A 50 -15.54 11.18 10.41
C LEU A 50 -14.76 10.88 11.68
N ASN A 51 -13.45 10.86 11.57
CA ASN A 51 -12.56 10.48 12.64
C ASN A 51 -11.93 11.70 13.30
N GLU A 52 -11.66 11.61 14.60
CA GLU A 52 -10.74 12.52 15.28
C GLU A 52 -9.30 12.10 14.94
N LYS A 53 -8.47 13.09 14.63
CA LYS A 53 -7.05 12.83 14.33
C LYS A 53 -6.33 12.38 15.60
N PRO A 54 -5.54 11.28 15.54
CA PRO A 54 -4.63 10.96 16.64
C PRO A 54 -3.74 12.17 17.01
N SER A 55 -3.48 12.36 18.29
CA SER A 55 -2.67 13.48 18.78
C SER A 55 -1.22 13.43 18.29
N VAL A 56 -0.70 12.23 18.03
CA VAL A 56 0.62 12.01 17.47
C VAL A 56 0.49 11.53 16.03
N THR A 57 1.09 12.24 15.08
CA THR A 57 1.03 11.90 13.65
C THR A 57 1.79 10.62 13.30
N GLY A 58 2.82 10.31 14.09
CA GLY A 58 3.82 9.29 13.73
C GLY A 58 4.69 9.72 12.55
N PHE A 59 5.73 8.95 12.25
CA PHE A 59 6.58 9.22 11.09
C PHE A 59 5.78 9.13 9.79
N SER A 60 5.97 10.08 8.88
CA SER A 60 5.27 10.13 7.59
C SER A 60 3.74 9.99 7.69
N HIS A 61 3.15 10.54 8.77
CA HIS A 61 1.71 10.49 9.04
C HIS A 61 1.11 9.08 9.16
N ARG A 62 1.91 8.07 9.53
CA ARG A 62 1.48 6.68 9.57
C ARG A 62 0.35 6.40 10.56
N ASN A 63 0.32 7.13 11.70
CA ASN A 63 -0.77 6.99 12.68
C ASN A 63 -2.10 7.37 12.05
N TYR A 64 -2.13 8.44 11.27
CA TYR A 64 -3.33 8.87 10.55
C TYR A 64 -3.75 7.82 9.50
N GLN A 65 -2.80 7.34 8.70
CA GLN A 65 -3.11 6.32 7.67
C GLN A 65 -3.66 5.04 8.30
N ARG A 66 -3.04 4.56 9.38
CA ARG A 66 -3.48 3.35 10.06
C ARG A 66 -4.84 3.57 10.70
N TYR A 67 -5.01 4.64 11.47
CA TYR A 67 -6.27 4.91 12.19
C TYR A 67 -7.45 4.97 11.23
N SER A 68 -7.37 5.81 10.21
CA SER A 68 -8.46 5.93 9.23
C SER A 68 -8.72 4.62 8.47
N THR A 69 -7.68 3.84 8.17
CA THR A 69 -7.85 2.54 7.52
C THR A 69 -8.49 1.51 8.46
N ALA A 70 -8.04 1.45 9.72
CA ALA A 70 -8.59 0.53 10.71
C ALA A 70 -10.08 0.79 10.97
N ARG A 71 -10.48 2.06 11.13
CA ARG A 71 -11.91 2.42 11.27
C ARG A 71 -12.73 1.98 10.05
N GLY A 72 -12.18 2.16 8.84
CA GLY A 72 -12.81 1.67 7.62
C GLY A 72 -12.94 0.14 7.57
N LEU A 73 -11.95 -0.61 8.09
CA LEU A 73 -12.01 -2.07 8.17
C LEU A 73 -13.07 -2.56 9.15
N GLU A 74 -13.20 -1.91 10.30
CA GLU A 74 -14.27 -2.21 11.27
C GLU A 74 -15.65 -2.02 10.65
N GLU A 75 -15.88 -0.92 9.94
CA GLU A 75 -17.11 -0.66 9.22
C GLU A 75 -17.37 -1.69 8.12
N ALA A 76 -16.34 -2.02 7.30
CA ALA A 76 -16.45 -3.04 6.27
C ALA A 76 -16.84 -4.40 6.86
N ARG A 77 -16.28 -4.76 8.02
CA ARG A 77 -16.63 -5.99 8.74
C ARG A 77 -18.06 -5.94 9.26
N ALA A 78 -18.47 -4.84 9.87
CA ALA A 78 -19.85 -4.66 10.35
C ALA A 78 -20.89 -4.76 9.21
N LEU A 79 -20.51 -4.31 8.02
CA LEU A 79 -21.32 -4.42 6.81
C LEU A 79 -21.25 -5.80 6.14
N GLY A 80 -20.49 -6.75 6.68
CA GLY A 80 -20.38 -8.13 6.18
C GLY A 80 -19.60 -8.23 4.86
N CYS A 81 -18.58 -7.39 4.66
CA CYS A 81 -17.74 -7.47 3.48
C CYS A 81 -16.66 -8.54 3.64
N ASP A 82 -16.43 -9.31 2.57
CA ASP A 82 -15.44 -10.39 2.53
C ASP A 82 -14.07 -9.87 2.08
N TYR A 83 -14.05 -9.01 1.04
CA TYR A 83 -12.82 -8.44 0.45
C TYR A 83 -12.82 -6.94 0.55
N VAL A 84 -11.63 -6.39 0.83
CA VAL A 84 -11.46 -4.95 1.04
C VAL A 84 -10.28 -4.42 0.23
N LEU A 85 -10.51 -3.31 -0.47
CA LEU A 85 -9.47 -2.46 -1.04
C LEU A 85 -9.24 -1.26 -0.13
N LYS A 86 -8.03 -1.07 0.38
CA LYS A 86 -7.58 0.20 0.94
C LYS A 86 -7.07 1.09 -0.18
N TRP A 87 -7.58 2.30 -0.26
CA TRP A 87 -7.24 3.27 -1.27
C TRP A 87 -7.01 4.67 -0.71
N ARG A 88 -6.46 5.57 -1.52
CA ARG A 88 -6.19 6.96 -1.16
C ARG A 88 -7.16 7.91 -1.85
N THR A 89 -7.45 9.04 -1.21
CA THR A 89 -8.35 10.09 -1.76
C THR A 89 -7.81 10.78 -3.02
N ASP A 90 -6.49 10.74 -3.23
CA ASP A 90 -5.76 11.48 -4.27
C ASP A 90 -5.30 10.62 -5.46
N MET A 91 -5.80 9.40 -5.58
CA MET A 91 -5.41 8.48 -6.67
C MET A 91 -6.65 7.96 -7.41
N LEU A 92 -6.75 8.23 -8.70
CA LEU A 92 -7.81 7.72 -9.57
C LEU A 92 -7.33 6.46 -10.31
N PRO A 93 -7.93 5.28 -10.10
CA PRO A 93 -7.64 4.10 -10.91
C PRO A 93 -8.50 4.13 -12.18
N THR A 94 -7.87 4.15 -13.34
CA THR A 94 -8.59 4.20 -14.63
C THR A 94 -8.80 2.83 -15.27
N LYS A 95 -8.25 1.77 -14.67
CA LYS A 95 -8.30 0.38 -15.16
C LYS A 95 -8.54 -0.62 -14.02
N LEU A 96 -9.31 -0.22 -13.02
CA LEU A 96 -9.61 -1.09 -11.90
C LEU A 96 -10.43 -2.31 -12.37
N ASN A 97 -10.03 -3.49 -11.90
CA ASN A 97 -10.73 -4.75 -12.17
C ASN A 97 -10.75 -5.59 -10.88
N VAL A 98 -11.83 -5.47 -10.10
CA VAL A 98 -11.98 -6.13 -8.81
C VAL A 98 -12.01 -7.66 -8.94
N PRO A 99 -12.73 -8.27 -9.90
CA PRO A 99 -12.66 -9.72 -10.13
C PRO A 99 -11.22 -10.22 -10.36
N LEU A 100 -10.40 -9.48 -11.09
CA LEU A 100 -9.00 -9.83 -11.30
C LEU A 100 -8.21 -9.74 -9.99
N LEU A 101 -8.43 -8.72 -9.17
CA LEU A 101 -7.77 -8.58 -7.86
C LEU A 101 -8.12 -9.75 -6.93
N ILE A 102 -9.39 -10.18 -6.91
CA ILE A 102 -9.83 -11.35 -6.14
C ILE A 102 -9.13 -12.61 -6.66
N THR A 103 -9.15 -12.85 -7.97
CA THR A 103 -8.45 -13.98 -8.56
C THR A 103 -6.96 -13.99 -8.15
N TRP A 104 -6.32 -12.82 -8.14
CA TRP A 104 -4.91 -12.72 -7.75
C TRP A 104 -4.69 -12.94 -6.25
N ALA A 105 -5.61 -12.50 -5.41
CA ALA A 105 -5.55 -12.74 -3.98
C ALA A 105 -5.69 -14.23 -3.65
N ASP A 106 -6.51 -14.96 -4.41
CA ASP A 106 -6.92 -16.33 -4.11
C ASP A 106 -6.18 -17.41 -4.90
N THR A 107 -5.45 -17.05 -5.97
CA THR A 107 -4.73 -18.04 -6.77
C THR A 107 -3.62 -18.71 -5.96
N ASP A 108 -3.62 -20.04 -5.95
CA ASP A 108 -2.59 -20.88 -5.32
C ASP A 108 -2.30 -20.50 -3.85
N ILE A 109 -3.34 -20.13 -3.09
CA ILE A 109 -3.18 -19.83 -1.66
C ILE A 109 -2.97 -21.11 -0.85
N PRO A 110 -2.11 -21.06 0.17
CA PRO A 110 -2.05 -22.14 1.16
C PRO A 110 -3.43 -22.36 1.84
N SER A 111 -3.79 -23.59 2.09
CA SER A 111 -5.12 -23.98 2.63
C SER A 111 -5.49 -23.36 3.98
N PHE A 112 -4.50 -22.84 4.70
CA PHE A 112 -4.68 -22.18 5.99
C PHE A 112 -4.91 -20.66 5.88
N LEU A 113 -4.88 -20.11 4.65
CA LEU A 113 -5.11 -18.68 4.40
C LEU A 113 -6.49 -18.44 3.81
N THR A 114 -7.03 -17.26 4.09
CA THR A 114 -8.25 -16.76 3.44
C THR A 114 -7.96 -16.09 2.10
N SER A 115 -6.85 -15.40 1.99
CA SER A 115 -6.32 -14.82 0.75
C SER A 115 -4.87 -14.36 0.94
N ARG A 116 -4.21 -13.93 -0.14
CA ARG A 116 -3.00 -13.09 -0.06
C ARG A 116 -3.36 -11.62 0.03
N ILE A 117 -2.40 -10.81 0.48
CA ILE A 117 -2.45 -9.35 0.33
C ILE A 117 -1.93 -8.99 -1.06
N VAL A 118 -2.76 -8.39 -1.90
CA VAL A 118 -2.35 -7.81 -3.18
C VAL A 118 -1.87 -6.38 -2.94
N THR A 119 -0.65 -6.08 -3.38
CA THR A 119 -0.05 -4.75 -3.29
C THR A 119 0.79 -4.43 -4.52
N CYS A 120 1.16 -3.17 -4.75
CA CYS A 120 1.87 -2.78 -5.97
C CYS A 120 3.36 -3.09 -5.99
N ALA A 121 3.99 -3.27 -4.84
CA ALA A 121 5.41 -3.57 -4.75
C ALA A 121 5.76 -4.15 -3.38
N PHE A 122 6.96 -4.67 -3.27
CA PHE A 122 7.57 -5.07 -2.02
C PHE A 122 9.04 -4.68 -2.03
N ARG A 123 9.52 -4.06 -0.97
CA ARG A 123 10.91 -3.70 -0.81
C ARG A 123 11.57 -4.62 0.20
N ASN A 124 12.61 -5.30 -0.22
CA ASN A 124 13.47 -6.07 0.65
C ASN A 124 14.80 -5.35 0.80
N LEU A 125 15.08 -4.86 1.98
CA LEU A 125 16.36 -4.24 2.35
C LEU A 125 17.17 -5.26 3.12
N THR A 126 17.87 -6.11 2.41
CA THR A 126 18.69 -7.21 2.97
C THR A 126 19.90 -6.76 3.81
N VAL A 127 20.19 -5.47 3.87
CA VAL A 127 21.40 -4.95 4.51
C VAL A 127 21.32 -4.99 6.05
N TYR A 128 20.11 -4.98 6.59
CA TYR A 128 19.89 -4.84 8.04
C TYR A 128 18.77 -5.76 8.49
N GLU A 129 18.97 -7.03 8.53
CA GLU A 129 18.01 -7.97 9.08
C GLU A 129 16.51 -7.75 8.70
N ASP A 130 15.65 -8.52 9.28
CA ASP A 130 14.25 -8.73 8.92
C ASP A 130 13.30 -7.51 9.04
N TRP A 131 13.70 -6.45 9.68
CA TRP A 131 12.80 -5.35 10.04
C TRP A 131 12.68 -4.23 9.00
N PHE A 132 13.51 -4.26 7.96
CA PHE A 132 13.64 -3.16 7.01
C PHE A 132 12.87 -3.34 5.70
N SER A 133 12.29 -4.48 5.51
CA SER A 133 11.40 -4.66 4.37
C SER A 133 10.17 -3.78 4.49
N SER A 134 9.60 -3.37 3.36
CA SER A 134 8.48 -2.45 3.35
C SER A 134 7.41 -2.82 2.34
N ILE A 135 6.17 -2.47 2.65
CA ILE A 135 4.99 -2.57 1.79
C ILE A 135 4.52 -1.15 1.48
N PRO A 136 4.34 -0.74 0.20
CA PRO A 136 3.82 0.57 -0.12
C PRO A 136 2.44 0.81 0.50
N ASP A 137 2.23 2.02 0.97
CA ASP A 137 0.96 2.47 1.52
C ASP A 137 -0.08 2.90 0.46
N LEU A 138 0.28 2.80 -0.82
CA LEU A 138 -0.53 3.29 -1.93
C LEU A 138 -1.88 2.58 -1.99
N PHE A 139 -1.85 1.25 -2.07
CA PHE A 139 -3.03 0.42 -1.95
C PHE A 139 -2.70 -0.97 -1.38
N ALA A 140 -3.71 -1.60 -0.81
CA ALA A 140 -3.68 -3.01 -0.45
C ALA A 140 -5.07 -3.60 -0.67
N PHE A 141 -5.13 -4.83 -1.17
CA PHE A 141 -6.38 -5.57 -1.39
C PHE A 141 -6.25 -6.99 -0.87
N GLY A 142 -7.31 -7.51 -0.25
CA GLY A 142 -7.34 -8.88 0.24
C GLY A 142 -8.61 -9.18 1.03
N HIS A 143 -8.74 -10.42 1.48
CA HIS A 143 -9.80 -10.80 2.43
C HIS A 143 -9.67 -9.96 3.70
N ILE A 144 -10.79 -9.62 4.31
CA ILE A 144 -10.83 -8.69 5.45
C ILE A 144 -9.93 -9.15 6.61
N ASP A 145 -9.85 -10.45 6.90
CA ASP A 145 -8.98 -10.99 7.97
C ASP A 145 -7.49 -10.72 7.70
N MET A 146 -7.08 -10.74 6.45
CA MET A 146 -5.69 -10.43 6.06
C MET A 146 -5.44 -8.93 6.07
N MET A 147 -6.44 -8.14 5.67
CA MET A 147 -6.37 -6.68 5.71
C MET A 147 -6.31 -6.15 7.15
N GLU A 148 -6.98 -6.80 8.10
CA GLU A 148 -6.87 -6.47 9.53
C GLU A 148 -5.49 -6.81 10.11
N LEU A 149 -4.87 -7.90 9.69
CA LEU A 149 -3.47 -8.18 10.07
C LEU A 149 -2.52 -7.08 9.59
N LEU A 150 -2.76 -6.54 8.40
CA LEU A 150 -1.92 -5.50 7.82
C LEU A 150 -2.24 -4.11 8.39
N TRP A 151 -3.50 -3.71 8.40
CA TRP A 151 -3.92 -2.34 8.66
C TRP A 151 -4.70 -2.15 9.96
N GLY A 152 -5.19 -3.21 10.60
CA GLY A 152 -5.91 -3.09 11.86
C GLY A 152 -5.07 -2.42 12.95
N ASP A 153 -5.71 -2.02 14.04
CA ASP A 153 -5.07 -1.28 15.13
C ASP A 153 -4.96 -2.09 16.43
N GLU A 154 -5.29 -3.36 16.42
CA GLU A 154 -5.10 -4.22 17.57
C GLU A 154 -3.65 -4.13 18.11
N GLY A 155 -3.50 -3.72 19.38
CA GLY A 155 -2.21 -3.54 20.02
C GLY A 155 -1.37 -2.37 19.49
N PHE A 156 -1.96 -1.48 18.67
CA PHE A 156 -1.28 -0.30 18.15
C PHE A 156 -1.46 0.91 19.10
N ASP A 157 -0.38 1.58 19.42
CA ASP A 157 -0.39 2.75 20.29
C ASP A 157 -0.26 4.05 19.48
N TYR A 158 -1.35 4.75 19.31
CA TYR A 158 -1.41 6.03 18.59
C TYR A 158 -0.79 7.22 19.31
N GLN A 159 -0.35 7.04 20.57
CA GLN A 159 0.37 8.08 21.31
C GLN A 159 1.89 8.05 21.06
N ARG A 160 2.37 7.09 20.29
CA ARG A 160 3.80 6.91 19.99
C ARG A 160 4.18 7.42 18.62
N MET A 161 5.39 7.96 18.53
CA MET A 161 6.01 8.28 17.24
C MET A 161 6.33 7.02 16.44
N CYS A 162 6.73 5.95 17.09
CA CYS A 162 6.85 4.64 16.48
C CYS A 162 6.41 3.52 17.43
N ASN A 163 5.91 2.45 16.84
CA ASN A 163 5.42 1.28 17.55
C ASN A 163 6.45 0.13 17.47
N PRO A 164 6.38 -0.86 18.37
CA PRO A 164 7.12 -2.09 18.17
C PRO A 164 6.79 -2.70 16.79
N PRO A 165 7.76 -3.29 16.08
CA PRO A 165 9.13 -3.57 16.53
C PRO A 165 10.12 -2.42 16.34
N HIS A 166 9.77 -1.33 15.70
CA HIS A 166 10.70 -0.22 15.47
C HIS A 166 11.21 0.41 16.76
N GLN A 167 10.37 0.50 17.79
CA GLN A 167 10.79 1.02 19.09
C GLN A 167 11.92 0.19 19.69
N MET A 168 11.89 -1.14 19.54
CA MET A 168 12.95 -2.02 20.02
C MET A 168 14.30 -1.67 19.41
N LEU A 169 14.34 -1.36 18.13
CA LEU A 169 15.59 -0.98 17.44
C LEU A 169 16.15 0.35 17.96
N LEU A 170 15.27 1.31 18.32
CA LEU A 170 15.69 2.55 18.98
C LEU A 170 16.29 2.26 20.35
N ASP A 171 15.61 1.44 21.14
CA ASP A 171 16.03 1.08 22.49
C ASP A 171 17.38 0.31 22.48
N GLU A 172 17.68 -0.38 21.39
CA GLU A 172 18.98 -1.05 21.13
C GLU A 172 20.08 -0.10 20.60
N GLY A 173 19.81 1.19 20.50
CA GLY A 173 20.79 2.20 20.08
C GLY A 173 20.96 2.34 18.57
N HIS A 174 20.00 1.92 17.79
CA HIS A 174 19.97 2.13 16.33
C HIS A 174 19.52 3.54 15.93
N GLU A 175 19.86 4.56 16.71
CA GLU A 175 19.48 5.97 16.49
C GLU A 175 19.95 6.53 15.14
N TRP A 176 21.10 6.03 14.64
CA TRP A 176 21.63 6.41 13.33
C TRP A 176 20.68 6.17 12.15
N LEU A 177 19.61 5.41 12.38
CA LEU A 177 18.56 5.17 11.40
C LEU A 177 17.63 6.37 11.27
N GLU A 178 17.58 7.26 12.26
CA GLU A 178 16.79 8.49 12.21
C GLU A 178 17.24 9.44 11.09
N ASP A 179 18.54 9.54 10.88
CA ASP A 179 19.15 10.41 9.87
C ASP A 179 19.14 9.82 8.46
N ASN A 180 18.64 8.61 8.29
CA ASN A 180 18.72 7.94 7.02
C ASN A 180 17.71 8.49 6.00
N LYS A 181 18.13 9.53 5.28
CA LYS A 181 17.42 10.13 4.14
C LYS A 181 17.07 9.14 3.02
N SER A 182 17.57 7.92 3.07
CA SER A 182 17.30 6.85 2.10
C SER A 182 15.96 6.14 2.32
N GLY A 183 15.13 6.59 3.27
CA GLY A 183 13.79 6.03 3.49
C GLY A 183 13.79 4.61 4.05
N GLY A 184 14.78 4.27 4.87
CA GLY A 184 14.92 2.96 5.48
C GLY A 184 13.84 2.67 6.52
N LEU A 185 14.22 2.66 7.78
CA LEU A 185 13.38 2.23 8.91
C LEU A 185 12.22 3.15 9.27
N TRP A 186 12.39 4.44 9.02
CA TRP A 186 11.47 5.47 9.53
C TRP A 186 10.33 5.79 8.58
N CYS A 187 10.21 5.09 7.46
CA CYS A 187 9.07 5.26 6.59
C CYS A 187 7.86 4.48 7.13
N ALA A 188 6.67 5.02 6.88
CA ALA A 188 5.40 4.40 7.26
C ALA A 188 5.28 2.96 6.74
N GLU A 189 5.85 2.71 5.57
CA GLU A 189 5.81 1.44 4.84
C GLU A 189 6.60 0.33 5.53
N SER A 190 7.75 0.65 6.15
CA SER A 190 8.53 -0.37 6.87
C SER A 190 7.91 -0.74 8.20
N GLU A 191 7.36 0.21 8.95
CA GLU A 191 6.60 -0.11 10.17
C GLU A 191 5.33 -0.90 9.85
N LEU A 192 4.62 -0.54 8.78
CA LEU A 192 3.45 -1.27 8.32
C LEU A 192 3.80 -2.76 8.08
N TYR A 193 4.89 -3.01 7.37
CA TYR A 193 5.36 -4.36 7.11
C TYR A 193 5.80 -5.10 8.39
N ALA A 194 6.57 -4.44 9.25
CA ALA A 194 7.06 -5.04 10.48
C ALA A 194 5.93 -5.48 11.41
N ILE A 195 4.90 -4.64 11.58
CA ILE A 195 3.71 -4.98 12.36
C ILE A 195 2.93 -6.14 11.69
N PHE A 196 2.78 -6.11 10.38
CA PHE A 196 2.16 -7.21 9.63
C PHE A 196 2.89 -8.54 9.86
N LYS A 197 4.22 -8.54 9.73
CA LYS A 197 5.05 -9.73 9.96
C LYS A 197 4.87 -10.26 11.39
N ASP A 198 4.95 -9.40 12.39
CA ASP A 198 4.80 -9.80 13.80
C ASP A 198 3.43 -10.45 14.07
N ARG A 199 2.35 -9.81 13.63
CA ARG A 199 0.99 -10.33 13.77
C ARG A 199 0.78 -11.65 13.02
N LEU A 200 1.31 -11.74 11.81
CA LEU A 200 1.24 -12.94 11.00
C LEU A 200 1.97 -14.11 11.67
N GLN A 201 3.18 -13.88 12.18
CA GLN A 201 3.95 -14.89 12.91
C GLN A 201 3.21 -15.39 14.16
N LYS A 202 2.61 -14.49 14.93
CA LYS A 202 1.77 -14.84 16.08
C LYS A 202 0.57 -15.68 15.68
N LYS A 203 -0.12 -15.31 14.59
CA LYS A 203 -1.29 -16.04 14.07
C LYS A 203 -0.94 -17.44 13.61
N VAL A 204 0.15 -17.59 12.84
CA VAL A 204 0.55 -18.91 12.31
C VAL A 204 1.44 -19.71 13.25
N LYS A 205 1.87 -19.11 14.37
CA LYS A 205 2.76 -19.71 15.38
C LYS A 205 4.07 -20.24 14.79
N LYS A 206 4.63 -19.52 13.81
CA LYS A 206 5.87 -19.86 13.13
C LYS A 206 6.70 -18.61 12.89
N ASN A 207 8.01 -18.74 12.94
CA ASN A 207 8.91 -17.69 12.45
C ASN A 207 8.90 -17.71 10.91
N LEU A 208 8.68 -16.56 10.30
CA LEU A 208 8.55 -16.41 8.85
C LEU A 208 9.69 -15.54 8.33
N THR A 209 10.38 -16.04 7.31
CA THR A 209 11.35 -15.21 6.57
C THR A 209 10.60 -14.25 5.62
N HIS A 210 11.29 -13.23 5.12
CA HIS A 210 10.71 -12.29 4.13
C HIS A 210 10.27 -13.01 2.87
N GLU A 211 11.07 -14.00 2.44
CA GLU A 211 10.79 -14.81 1.26
C GLU A 211 9.46 -15.53 1.41
N ILE A 212 9.26 -16.19 2.55
CA ILE A 212 8.01 -16.92 2.84
C ILE A 212 6.84 -15.93 2.86
N ILE A 213 7.00 -14.77 3.52
CA ILE A 213 5.93 -13.79 3.56
C ILE A 213 5.60 -13.28 2.16
N ALA A 214 6.61 -12.90 1.39
CA ALA A 214 6.40 -12.39 0.04
C ALA A 214 5.81 -13.46 -0.90
N GLN A 215 6.18 -14.73 -0.74
CA GLN A 215 5.71 -15.82 -1.58
C GLN A 215 4.30 -16.29 -1.22
N ASP A 216 4.07 -16.56 0.07
CA ASP A 216 2.87 -17.26 0.50
C ASP A 216 1.74 -16.31 0.92
N TYR A 217 2.08 -15.10 1.41
CA TYR A 217 1.11 -14.17 2.01
C TYR A 217 0.88 -12.90 1.21
N MET A 218 1.70 -12.65 0.19
CA MET A 218 1.58 -11.46 -0.65
C MET A 218 1.47 -11.81 -2.12
N ARG A 219 0.88 -10.91 -2.90
CA ARG A 219 0.86 -10.93 -4.36
C ARG A 219 1.17 -9.54 -4.88
N LEU A 220 2.15 -9.44 -5.75
CA LEU A 220 2.49 -8.16 -6.37
C LEU A 220 1.66 -7.96 -7.64
N PHE A 221 1.15 -6.74 -7.78
CA PHE A 221 0.34 -6.33 -8.91
C PHE A 221 0.82 -4.96 -9.39
N ASP A 222 1.47 -4.92 -10.52
CA ASP A 222 2.09 -3.70 -11.03
C ASP A 222 1.05 -2.59 -11.23
N HIS A 223 1.27 -1.43 -10.59
CA HIS A 223 0.34 -0.29 -10.61
C HIS A 223 -0.01 0.24 -12.02
N PRO A 224 0.85 0.14 -13.08
CA PRO A 224 0.43 0.52 -14.41
C PRO A 224 -0.81 -0.25 -14.92
N LYS A 225 -1.04 -1.45 -14.40
CA LYS A 225 -2.24 -2.24 -14.71
C LYS A 225 -3.51 -1.62 -14.14
N LEU A 226 -3.40 -0.83 -13.07
CA LEU A 226 -4.51 -0.07 -12.48
C LEU A 226 -4.73 1.27 -13.19
N GLY A 227 -3.75 1.75 -13.97
CA GLY A 227 -3.83 3.03 -14.68
C GLY A 227 -4.00 4.20 -13.71
N ILE A 228 -3.23 4.24 -12.65
CA ILE A 228 -3.39 5.23 -11.59
C ILE A 228 -3.01 6.62 -12.09
N VAL A 229 -3.91 7.59 -11.87
CA VAL A 229 -3.64 9.02 -11.97
C VAL A 229 -3.54 9.59 -10.57
N TRP A 230 -2.41 10.17 -10.21
CA TRP A 230 -2.19 10.74 -8.90
C TRP A 230 -2.29 12.25 -8.92
N PHE A 231 -3.27 12.79 -8.18
CA PHE A 231 -3.45 14.21 -7.98
C PHE A 231 -2.54 14.68 -6.84
N GLY A 232 -1.51 15.44 -7.17
CA GLY A 232 -0.65 16.07 -6.17
C GLY A 232 -1.32 17.29 -5.51
N PRO A 233 -0.65 17.92 -4.53
CA PRO A 233 -1.15 19.15 -3.94
C PRO A 233 -1.47 20.21 -5.01
N ASN A 234 -2.56 20.95 -4.83
CA ASN A 234 -3.08 21.94 -5.79
C ASN A 234 -3.32 21.37 -7.19
N ASN A 235 -3.84 20.14 -7.26
CA ASN A 235 -4.07 19.43 -8.53
C ASN A 235 -2.84 19.34 -9.44
N SER A 236 -1.66 19.37 -8.88
CA SER A 236 -0.45 19.15 -9.64
C SER A 236 -0.32 17.70 -10.10
N PHE A 237 0.22 17.48 -11.28
CA PHE A 237 0.57 16.15 -11.73
C PHE A 237 1.68 15.56 -10.86
N ARG A 238 1.41 14.39 -10.29
CA ARG A 238 2.41 13.61 -9.55
C ARG A 238 2.62 12.27 -10.24
N PRO A 239 3.78 12.01 -10.83
CA PRO A 239 4.07 10.69 -11.38
C PRO A 239 4.17 9.68 -10.24
N ILE A 240 3.56 8.50 -10.42
CA ILE A 240 3.86 7.37 -9.57
C ILE A 240 5.21 6.83 -10.03
N MET A 241 6.21 7.09 -9.20
CA MET A 241 7.54 6.52 -9.40
C MET A 241 7.44 5.04 -9.08
N GLN A 242 7.38 4.24 -10.12
CA GLN A 242 7.44 2.83 -9.87
C GLN A 242 8.81 2.37 -9.44
N ALA A 243 8.75 1.27 -8.86
CA ALA A 243 9.58 0.11 -8.70
C ALA A 243 10.75 -0.08 -9.71
N TYR A 244 11.13 0.96 -10.44
CA TYR A 244 12.40 1.09 -11.14
C TYR A 244 13.55 1.44 -10.20
N GLU A 245 13.24 1.82 -8.98
CA GLU A 245 14.23 1.80 -7.92
C GLU A 245 14.61 0.35 -7.67
N HIS A 246 15.90 0.08 -7.77
CA HIS A 246 16.46 -1.28 -7.75
C HIS A 246 16.12 -2.08 -6.48
N SER A 247 15.62 -1.41 -5.46
CA SER A 247 15.23 -2.00 -4.18
C SER A 247 13.78 -2.52 -4.14
N TRP A 248 12.94 -2.19 -5.12
CA TRP A 248 11.56 -2.64 -5.14
C TRP A 248 11.37 -3.85 -6.05
N TRP A 249 10.51 -4.76 -5.61
CA TRP A 249 10.06 -5.89 -6.40
C TRP A 249 8.82 -5.52 -7.20
N SER A 250 8.89 -5.72 -8.51
CA SER A 250 7.75 -5.71 -9.40
C SER A 250 7.14 -7.11 -9.48
N GLU A 251 5.92 -7.20 -10.03
CA GLU A 251 5.27 -8.46 -10.34
C GLU A 251 6.19 -9.43 -11.09
N LYS A 252 6.83 -8.97 -12.16
CA LYS A 252 7.76 -9.77 -12.96
C LYS A 252 8.99 -10.25 -12.18
N LYS A 253 9.49 -9.45 -11.25
CA LYS A 253 10.57 -9.85 -10.34
C LYS A 253 10.08 -10.86 -9.31
N TRP A 254 8.89 -10.65 -8.78
CA TRP A 254 8.26 -11.56 -7.84
C TRP A 254 8.06 -12.94 -8.47
N GLU A 255 7.46 -13.04 -9.66
CA GLU A 255 7.27 -14.29 -10.39
C GLU A 255 8.59 -15.01 -10.70
N LYS A 256 9.64 -14.29 -11.07
CA LYS A 256 10.96 -14.87 -11.39
C LYS A 256 11.80 -15.20 -10.16
N GLY A 257 11.68 -14.41 -9.09
CA GLY A 257 12.53 -14.52 -7.90
C GLY A 257 12.26 -15.76 -7.08
N PHE A 258 11.01 -16.23 -7.09
CA PHE A 258 10.62 -17.42 -6.33
C PHE A 258 10.84 -18.73 -7.09
N VAL A 259 10.98 -18.67 -8.41
CA VAL A 259 11.23 -19.87 -9.25
C VAL A 259 12.71 -20.25 -9.29
N LYS A 260 13.62 -19.33 -9.01
CA LYS A 260 15.06 -19.62 -8.95
C LYS A 260 15.62 -19.27 -7.59
N LYS A 261 15.88 -20.27 -6.77
CA LYS A 261 16.74 -20.19 -5.58
C LYS A 261 18.03 -19.45 -5.96
N ASN A 262 18.31 -18.38 -5.26
CA ASN A 262 19.58 -17.71 -5.06
C ASN A 262 19.60 -16.24 -5.50
N HIS A 263 20.00 -15.45 -4.53
CA HIS A 263 20.39 -14.05 -4.57
C HIS A 263 19.27 -13.03 -4.40
N PHE A 264 18.80 -12.92 -3.15
CA PHE A 264 18.37 -11.65 -2.59
C PHE A 264 19.59 -10.74 -2.33
N GLY A 265 20.45 -10.57 -3.30
CA GLY A 265 21.45 -9.53 -3.30
C GLY A 265 20.93 -8.39 -4.18
N TYR A 266 21.22 -7.14 -3.85
CA TYR A 266 21.15 -6.06 -4.81
C TYR A 266 21.70 -6.57 -6.13
N PRO A 267 20.97 -6.57 -7.24
CA PRO A 267 21.60 -6.82 -8.51
C PRO A 267 22.69 -5.75 -8.62
N ASN A 268 23.93 -6.20 -8.70
CA ASN A 268 25.08 -5.31 -8.74
C ASN A 268 24.90 -4.39 -9.97
N ILE A 269 24.49 -3.16 -9.73
CA ILE A 269 24.04 -2.19 -10.76
C ILE A 269 25.17 -1.90 -11.75
N SER A 270 26.40 -2.19 -11.33
CA SER A 270 27.60 -1.98 -12.15
C SER A 270 27.62 -2.81 -13.44
N PHE A 271 26.84 -3.90 -13.52
CA PHE A 271 26.80 -4.80 -14.68
C PHE A 271 25.62 -4.60 -15.63
N LEU A 272 24.71 -3.66 -15.34
CA LEU A 272 23.69 -3.31 -16.36
C LEU A 272 24.38 -2.58 -17.49
N SER A 273 24.40 -3.22 -18.67
CA SER A 273 24.97 -2.60 -19.87
C SER A 273 24.38 -1.20 -20.08
N PRO A 274 25.14 -0.25 -20.64
CA PRO A 274 24.65 1.10 -20.96
C PRO A 274 23.32 1.08 -21.75
N PHE A 275 23.10 0.04 -22.55
CA PHE A 275 21.86 -0.19 -23.31
C PHE A 275 20.64 -0.42 -22.40
N LYS A 276 20.75 -1.23 -21.33
CA LYS A 276 19.66 -1.43 -20.38
C LYS A 276 19.33 -0.16 -19.60
N LYS A 277 20.34 0.63 -19.22
CA LYS A 277 20.14 1.92 -18.56
C LYS A 277 19.41 2.91 -19.48
N LYS A 278 19.74 2.92 -20.76
CA LYS A 278 19.10 3.79 -21.77
C LYS A 278 17.65 3.33 -22.05
N ALA A 279 17.42 2.05 -22.20
CA ALA A 279 16.09 1.48 -22.38
C ALA A 279 15.18 1.77 -21.17
N ASN A 280 15.67 1.61 -19.94
CA ASN A 280 14.91 1.94 -18.74
C ASN A 280 14.55 3.42 -18.64
N LYS A 281 15.46 4.34 -19.05
CA LYS A 281 15.16 5.78 -19.10
C LYS A 281 14.07 6.10 -20.12
N ILE A 282 14.10 5.48 -21.29
CA ILE A 282 13.08 5.68 -22.34
C ILE A 282 11.72 5.13 -21.87
N PHE A 283 11.71 3.97 -21.21
CA PHE A 283 10.48 3.37 -20.69
C PHE A 283 9.89 4.23 -19.58
N HIS A 284 10.71 4.72 -18.67
CA HIS A 284 10.31 5.65 -17.63
C HIS A 284 9.73 6.95 -18.20
N PHE A 285 10.39 7.54 -19.21
CA PHE A 285 9.89 8.73 -19.88
C PHE A 285 8.52 8.51 -20.53
N TYR A 286 8.33 7.37 -21.22
CA TYR A 286 7.05 7.03 -21.84
C TYR A 286 5.94 6.85 -20.79
N GLU A 287 6.25 6.23 -19.68
CA GLU A 287 5.29 6.00 -18.59
C GLU A 287 4.86 7.29 -17.90
N VAL A 288 5.82 8.18 -17.60
CA VAL A 288 5.53 9.51 -17.04
C VAL A 288 4.71 10.34 -18.03
N TRP A 289 5.04 10.27 -19.31
CA TRP A 289 4.27 10.94 -20.37
C TRP A 289 2.83 10.40 -20.45
N TYR A 290 2.65 9.10 -20.41
CA TYR A 290 1.33 8.47 -20.43
C TYR A 290 0.50 8.85 -19.19
N GLN A 291 1.09 8.80 -18.01
CA GLN A 291 0.44 9.23 -16.78
C GLN A 291 0.04 10.71 -16.84
N ARG A 292 0.90 11.58 -17.37
CA ARG A 292 0.60 13.00 -17.58
C ARG A 292 -0.55 13.21 -18.57
N LYS A 293 -0.60 12.44 -19.64
CA LYS A 293 -1.71 12.48 -20.60
C LYS A 293 -3.05 12.09 -19.95
N LEU A 294 -3.06 11.05 -19.14
CA LEU A 294 -4.23 10.68 -18.36
C LEU A 294 -4.62 11.76 -17.36
N PHE A 295 -3.66 12.28 -16.61
CA PHE A 295 -3.90 13.38 -15.69
C PHE A 295 -4.58 14.57 -16.37
N ASN A 296 -4.03 15.07 -17.48
CA ASN A 296 -4.61 16.20 -18.21
C ASN A 296 -6.03 15.90 -18.71
N LYS A 297 -6.30 14.66 -19.13
CA LYS A 297 -7.63 14.23 -19.54
C LYS A 297 -8.64 14.36 -18.40
N TYR A 298 -8.28 13.90 -17.20
CA TYR A 298 -9.19 13.91 -16.04
C TYR A 298 -9.27 15.29 -15.39
N MET A 299 -8.21 16.09 -15.41
CA MET A 299 -8.26 17.49 -14.97
C MET A 299 -9.22 18.35 -15.81
N ALA A 300 -9.42 18.02 -17.08
CA ALA A 300 -10.41 18.71 -17.91
C ALA A 300 -11.88 18.35 -17.56
N CYS A 301 -12.07 17.37 -16.66
CA CYS A 301 -13.39 16.95 -16.17
C CYS A 301 -13.73 17.53 -14.78
N LEU A 302 -12.77 18.18 -14.14
CA LEU A 302 -12.94 18.90 -12.87
C LEU A 302 -13.29 20.37 -13.15
#